data_58aabd55ec2e930881b5ecfbdae5f697
#
_entry.id   58aabd55ec2e930881b5ecfbdae5f697
#
_cell.length_a   1.000
_cell.length_b   1.000
_cell.length_c   1.000
_cell.angle_alpha   90.00
_cell.angle_beta   90.00
_cell.angle_gamma   90.00
#
_symmetry.space_group_name_H-M   'P 1'
#
loop_
_entity.id
_entity.type
_entity.pdbx_description
1 polymer ?
#
loop_
_entity_poly.entity_id
_entity_poly.type
_entity_poly.pdbx_seq_one_letter_code
_entity_poly.pdbx_strand_id
1 'polypeptide(L)' 'MTADVEKMQVTTAEALKNSEVYNEGAKKLASQVANLNQVYGNMLGALV' A
#
# COMPACT_ATOMS: atom_id res chain seq x y z
N MET A 1 -20.93 27.37 -10.32
CA MET A 1 -20.60 26.74 -9.52
C MET A 1 -20.97 25.30 -9.33
N THR A 2 -22.09 24.80 -9.92
CA THR A 2 -22.35 23.35 -9.91
C THR A 2 -21.23 22.56 -10.56
N ALA A 3 -20.66 23.04 -11.67
CA ALA A 3 -19.56 22.36 -12.34
C ALA A 3 -18.31 22.26 -11.50
N ASP A 4 -18.02 23.28 -10.68
CA ASP A 4 -16.86 23.27 -9.81
C ASP A 4 -17.03 22.28 -8.65
N VAL A 5 -18.25 22.21 -8.09
CA VAL A 5 -18.56 21.25 -7.03
C VAL A 5 -18.48 19.83 -7.54
N GLU A 6 -19.04 19.56 -8.74
CA GLU A 6 -18.95 18.24 -9.36
C GLU A 6 -17.50 17.84 -9.61
N LYS A 7 -16.69 18.76 -10.10
CA LYS A 7 -15.27 18.51 -10.33
C LYS A 7 -14.53 18.19 -9.02
N MET A 8 -14.86 18.91 -7.95
CA MET A 8 -14.29 18.64 -6.63
C MET A 8 -14.68 17.26 -6.12
N GLN A 9 -15.92 16.85 -6.32
CA GLN A 9 -16.40 15.54 -5.90
C GLN A 9 -15.67 14.42 -6.63
N VAL A 10 -15.48 14.56 -7.95
CA VAL A 10 -14.73 13.58 -8.74
C VAL A 10 -13.28 13.51 -8.30
N THR A 11 -12.65 14.66 -8.10
CA THR A 11 -11.25 14.72 -7.65
C THR A 11 -11.09 14.09 -6.26
N THR A 12 -12.04 14.32 -5.36
CA THR A 12 -12.01 13.73 -4.01
C THR A 12 -12.18 12.22 -4.09
N ALA A 13 -13.11 11.73 -4.93
CA ALA A 13 -13.33 10.29 -5.11
C ALA A 13 -12.09 9.61 -5.68
N GLU A 14 -11.43 10.24 -6.65
CA GLU A 14 -10.18 9.72 -7.21
C GLU A 14 -9.06 9.69 -6.17
N ALA A 15 -8.94 10.72 -5.35
CA ALA A 15 -7.94 10.79 -4.30
C ALA A 15 -8.16 9.69 -3.26
N LEU A 16 -9.41 9.42 -2.88
CA LEU A 16 -9.74 8.34 -1.96
C LEU A 16 -9.39 6.98 -2.54
N LYS A 17 -9.71 6.76 -3.82
CA LYS A 17 -9.39 5.52 -4.50
C LYS A 17 -7.87 5.31 -4.57
N ASN A 18 -7.12 6.36 -4.90
CA ASN A 18 -5.66 6.30 -4.94
C ASN A 18 -5.08 5.99 -3.57
N SER A 19 -5.67 6.55 -2.50
CA SER A 19 -5.25 6.26 -1.12
C SER A 19 -5.49 4.80 -0.76
N GLU A 20 -6.61 4.23 -1.17
CA GLU A 20 -6.92 2.81 -0.94
C GLU A 20 -5.91 1.91 -1.64
N VAL A 21 -5.61 2.20 -2.91
CA VAL A 21 -4.63 1.45 -3.69
C VAL A 21 -3.24 1.56 -3.04
N TYR A 22 -2.87 2.74 -2.61
CA TYR A 22 -1.60 2.97 -1.92
C TYR A 22 -1.51 2.16 -0.63
N ASN A 23 -2.55 2.20 0.18
CA ASN A 23 -2.59 1.48 1.44
C ASN A 23 -2.52 -0.03 1.24
N GLU A 24 -3.22 -0.56 0.24
CA GLU A 24 -3.14 -1.98 -0.10
C GLU A 24 -1.74 -2.38 -0.56
N GLY A 25 -1.13 -1.55 -1.40
CA GLY A 25 0.24 -1.77 -1.85
C GLY A 25 1.23 -1.75 -0.70
N ALA A 26 1.07 -0.81 0.23
CA ALA A 26 1.91 -0.70 1.41
C ALA A 26 1.78 -1.93 2.32
N LYS A 27 0.56 -2.45 2.50
CA LYS A 27 0.33 -3.67 3.28
C LYS A 27 0.97 -4.89 2.62
N LYS A 28 0.85 -5.02 1.31
CA LYS A 28 1.48 -6.11 0.57
C LYS A 28 3.00 -6.05 0.69
N LEU A 29 3.55 -4.86 0.54
CA LEU A 29 4.99 -4.65 0.67
C LEU A 29 5.48 -5.01 2.07
N ALA A 30 4.77 -4.56 3.10
CA ALA A 30 5.11 -4.89 4.49
C ALA A 30 5.08 -6.40 4.72
N SER A 31 4.08 -7.08 4.17
CA SER A 31 3.97 -8.54 4.28
C SER A 31 5.13 -9.24 3.56
N GLN A 32 5.50 -8.77 2.38
CA GLN A 32 6.63 -9.32 1.62
C GLN A 32 7.95 -9.11 2.35
N VAL A 33 8.15 -7.94 2.94
CA VAL A 33 9.35 -7.66 3.73
C VAL A 33 9.42 -8.55 4.96
N ALA A 34 8.29 -8.75 5.66
CA ALA A 34 8.23 -9.64 6.80
C ALA A 34 8.57 -11.08 6.42
N ASN A 35 8.04 -11.56 5.29
CA ASN A 35 8.33 -12.90 4.79
C ASN A 35 9.80 -13.05 4.41
N LEU A 36 10.35 -12.03 3.76
CA LEU A 36 11.76 -12.02 3.38
C LEU A 36 12.66 -12.03 4.60
N ASN A 37 12.34 -11.25 5.62
CA ASN A 37 13.08 -11.24 6.88
C ASN A 37 13.05 -12.61 7.56
N GLN A 38 11.92 -13.29 7.51
CA GLN A 38 11.79 -14.63 8.07
C GLN A 38 12.70 -15.62 7.33
N VAL A 39 12.73 -15.55 6.01
CA VAL A 39 13.60 -16.38 5.18
C VAL A 39 15.07 -16.12 5.50
N TYR A 40 15.45 -14.85 5.59
CA TYR A 40 16.82 -14.49 5.96
C TYR A 40 17.17 -14.97 7.36
N GLY A 41 16.26 -14.83 8.31
CA GLY A 41 16.46 -15.33 9.67
C GLY A 41 16.69 -16.83 9.68
N ASN A 42 15.91 -17.58 8.91
CA ASN A 42 16.06 -19.04 8.79
C ASN A 42 17.39 -19.41 8.13
N MET A 43 17.78 -18.66 7.11
CA MET A 43 19.08 -18.87 6.44
C MET A 43 20.24 -18.66 7.39
N LEU A 44 20.22 -17.56 8.13
CA LEU A 44 21.25 -17.24 9.11
C LEU A 44 21.30 -18.30 10.21
N GLY A 45 20.14 -18.78 10.66
CA GLY A 45 20.05 -19.85 11.64
C GLY A 45 20.64 -21.17 11.14
N ALA A 46 20.47 -21.44 9.84
CA ALA A 46 21.02 -22.65 9.23
C ALA A 46 22.55 -22.60 9.09
N LEU A 47 23.11 -21.40 8.99
CA LEU A 47 24.56 -21.23 8.85
C LEU A 47 25.30 -21.25 10.20
N VAL A 48 24.56 -21.02 11.27
CA VAL A 48 25.10 -21.01 12.62
C VAL A 48 24.85 -22.36 13.29
#